data_487ad9aed36d1fafa8a3a728857695da
#
_entry.id   487ad9aed36d1fafa8a3a728857695da
#
_cell.length_a   1.000
_cell.length_b   1.000
_cell.length_c   1.000
_cell.angle_alpha   90.00
_cell.angle_beta   90.00
_cell.angle_gamma   90.00
#
_symmetry.space_group_name_H-M   'P 1'
#
loop_
_entity.id
_entity.type
_entity.pdbx_description
1 polymer ?
#
loop_
_entity_poly.entity_id
_entity_poly.type
_entity_poly.pdbx_seq_one_letter_code
_entity_poly.pdbx_strand_id
1 'polypeptide(L)'
;MYKILIVDDDTNVLDMVEQLMEQEGYTALKARSGLEALRIAQFDKPDLCILDVGMPHMDGVMLCRTIRTIPGLTDVPIIFLTAHNTTYTVADALEAGGDDYVRKPFAMRELAARVRAHLRRAKQNDMMPILQIMSKTYQVFLNQREIPLTRIEFDLLHHICSSPGKWYTTQELLEQVWEYPNGVGDAALVRNHIRNVRRKLEENPDKPTIIQSRHGRGYAVRANVRIT
;
A
#
# COMPACT_ATOMS: atom_id res chain seq x y z
N MET A 1 8.30 -18.02 -5.36
CA MET A 1 7.17 -18.09 -6.33
C MET A 1 5.98 -17.47 -5.63
N TYR A 2 5.27 -16.52 -6.25
CA TYR A 2 4.13 -15.87 -5.60
C TYR A 2 2.96 -16.85 -5.45
N LYS A 3 2.29 -16.81 -4.29
CA LYS A 3 1.08 -17.58 -3.98
C LYS A 3 -0.16 -16.72 -4.15
N ILE A 4 -1.08 -17.13 -5.00
CA ILE A 4 -2.32 -16.40 -5.27
C ILE A 4 -3.49 -17.21 -4.68
N LEU A 5 -4.17 -16.63 -3.70
CA LEU A 5 -5.40 -17.23 -3.15
C LEU A 5 -6.59 -16.85 -4.02
N ILE A 6 -7.28 -17.85 -4.56
CA ILE A 6 -8.45 -17.71 -5.42
C ILE A 6 -9.65 -18.23 -4.64
N VAL A 7 -10.69 -17.42 -4.48
CA VAL A 7 -11.87 -17.77 -3.71
C VAL A 7 -13.12 -17.52 -4.53
N ASP A 8 -13.83 -18.57 -4.86
CA ASP A 8 -15.08 -18.56 -5.63
C ASP A 8 -15.86 -19.83 -5.32
N ASP A 9 -17.18 -19.79 -5.21
CA ASP A 9 -18.00 -21.01 -5.01
C ASP A 9 -18.24 -21.78 -6.30
N ASP A 10 -18.03 -21.13 -7.48
CA ASP A 10 -18.06 -21.78 -8.79
C ASP A 10 -16.70 -22.43 -9.10
N THR A 11 -16.70 -23.78 -9.14
CA THR A 11 -15.51 -24.57 -9.47
C THR A 11 -14.96 -24.29 -10.88
N ASN A 12 -15.81 -23.95 -11.85
CA ASN A 12 -15.34 -23.62 -13.19
C ASN A 12 -14.51 -22.32 -13.19
N VAL A 13 -14.93 -21.33 -12.41
CA VAL A 13 -14.18 -20.09 -12.23
C VAL A 13 -12.85 -20.36 -11.52
N LEU A 14 -12.86 -21.18 -10.47
CA LEU A 14 -11.63 -21.57 -9.76
C LEU A 14 -10.63 -22.22 -10.70
N ASP A 15 -11.06 -23.24 -11.46
CA ASP A 15 -10.18 -24.00 -12.36
C ASP A 15 -9.64 -23.11 -13.50
N MET A 16 -10.47 -22.23 -14.02
CA MET A 16 -10.11 -21.28 -15.07
C MET A 16 -9.07 -20.26 -14.58
N VAL A 17 -9.27 -19.71 -13.38
CA VAL A 17 -8.34 -18.73 -12.81
C VAL A 17 -7.05 -19.42 -12.33
N GLU A 18 -7.13 -20.65 -11.78
CA GLU A 18 -5.95 -21.45 -11.45
C GLU A 18 -5.05 -21.65 -12.66
N GLN A 19 -5.59 -22.16 -13.78
CA GLN A 19 -4.81 -22.34 -15.01
C GLN A 19 -4.14 -21.04 -15.46
N LEU A 20 -4.86 -19.92 -15.37
CA LEU A 20 -4.29 -18.60 -15.70
C LEU A 20 -3.11 -18.26 -14.79
N MET A 21 -3.24 -18.45 -13.48
CA MET A 21 -2.18 -18.13 -12.52
C MET A 21 -0.95 -19.04 -12.72
N GLU A 22 -1.15 -20.32 -12.99
CA GLU A 22 -0.08 -21.26 -13.30
C GLU A 22 0.66 -20.90 -14.60
N GLN A 23 -0.07 -20.51 -15.65
CA GLN A 23 0.52 -20.02 -16.91
C GLN A 23 1.36 -18.74 -16.70
N GLU A 24 0.96 -17.89 -15.77
CA GLU A 24 1.72 -16.69 -15.38
C GLU A 24 2.92 -17.00 -14.44
N GLY A 25 3.09 -18.28 -14.05
CA GLY A 25 4.21 -18.73 -13.20
C GLY A 25 3.97 -18.51 -11.70
N TYR A 26 2.71 -18.47 -11.26
CA TYR A 26 2.32 -18.34 -9.85
C TYR A 26 1.84 -19.68 -9.28
N THR A 27 1.85 -19.80 -7.95
CA THR A 27 1.20 -20.92 -7.24
C THR A 27 -0.22 -20.53 -6.91
N ALA A 28 -1.20 -21.26 -7.42
CA ALA A 28 -2.61 -21.06 -7.11
C ALA A 28 -2.99 -21.82 -5.83
N LEU A 29 -3.69 -21.14 -4.91
CA LEU A 29 -4.33 -21.71 -3.73
C LEU A 29 -5.83 -21.51 -3.89
N LYS A 30 -6.60 -22.59 -3.94
CA LYS A 30 -8.05 -22.53 -4.19
C LYS A 30 -8.85 -22.68 -2.88
N ALA A 31 -9.91 -21.90 -2.77
CA ALA A 31 -10.91 -22.04 -1.71
C ALA A 31 -12.32 -21.88 -2.30
N ARG A 32 -13.26 -22.71 -1.86
CA ARG A 32 -14.65 -22.70 -2.30
C ARG A 32 -15.58 -21.92 -1.35
N SER A 33 -15.03 -21.41 -0.27
CA SER A 33 -15.77 -20.63 0.71
C SER A 33 -14.86 -19.69 1.49
N GLY A 34 -15.43 -18.64 2.09
CA GLY A 34 -14.70 -17.71 2.92
C GLY A 34 -14.00 -18.36 4.12
N LEU A 35 -14.62 -19.37 4.76
CA LEU A 35 -14.01 -20.11 5.87
C LEU A 35 -12.80 -20.94 5.45
N GLU A 36 -12.85 -21.57 4.29
CA GLU A 36 -11.73 -22.30 3.72
C GLU A 36 -10.59 -21.32 3.36
N ALA A 37 -10.95 -20.20 2.73
CA ALA A 37 -10.00 -19.14 2.38
C ALA A 37 -9.25 -18.62 3.60
N LEU A 38 -9.92 -18.37 4.72
CA LEU A 38 -9.29 -17.91 5.96
C LEU A 38 -8.28 -18.92 6.51
N ARG A 39 -8.60 -20.23 6.48
CA ARG A 39 -7.65 -21.27 6.88
C ARG A 39 -6.40 -21.25 6.01
N ILE A 40 -6.58 -21.27 4.68
CA ILE A 40 -5.46 -21.20 3.74
C ILE A 40 -4.65 -19.94 3.95
N ALA A 41 -5.30 -18.78 4.08
CA ALA A 41 -4.62 -17.50 4.26
C ALA A 41 -3.75 -17.46 5.52
N GLN A 42 -4.21 -18.05 6.63
CA GLN A 42 -3.43 -18.09 7.88
C GLN A 42 -2.17 -18.96 7.77
N PHE A 43 -2.25 -20.12 7.10
CA PHE A 43 -1.13 -21.06 7.00
C PHE A 43 -0.18 -20.74 5.86
N ASP A 44 -0.72 -20.45 4.67
CA ASP A 44 0.06 -20.31 3.43
C ASP A 44 0.51 -18.89 3.15
N LYS A 45 -0.11 -17.89 3.78
CA LYS A 45 0.21 -16.46 3.63
C LYS A 45 0.32 -16.05 2.16
N PRO A 46 -0.80 -15.92 1.44
CA PRO A 46 -0.79 -15.54 0.03
C PRO A 46 -0.20 -14.15 -0.20
N ASP A 47 0.42 -13.96 -1.35
CA ASP A 47 0.97 -12.68 -1.81
C ASP A 47 -0.08 -11.79 -2.49
N LEU A 48 -1.22 -12.38 -2.91
CA LEU A 48 -2.37 -11.69 -3.48
C LEU A 48 -3.61 -12.57 -3.32
N CYS A 49 -4.77 -11.95 -3.11
CA CYS A 49 -6.06 -12.63 -3.07
C CYS A 49 -6.96 -12.18 -4.22
N ILE A 50 -7.65 -13.14 -4.85
CA ILE A 50 -8.72 -12.91 -5.82
C ILE A 50 -10.00 -13.46 -5.17
N LEU A 51 -10.97 -12.59 -4.88
CA LEU A 51 -12.15 -12.94 -4.11
C LEU A 51 -13.43 -12.69 -4.90
N ASP A 52 -14.26 -13.70 -5.06
CA ASP A 52 -15.63 -13.49 -5.54
C ASP A 52 -16.45 -12.74 -4.47
N VAL A 53 -17.24 -11.76 -4.92
CA VAL A 53 -18.13 -11.00 -4.02
C VAL A 53 -19.38 -11.81 -3.66
N GLY A 54 -19.89 -12.62 -4.59
CA GLY A 54 -21.23 -13.22 -4.53
C GLY A 54 -21.34 -14.55 -3.79
N MET A 55 -20.40 -14.91 -2.93
CA MET A 55 -20.38 -16.22 -2.25
C MET A 55 -21.43 -16.36 -1.15
N PRO A 56 -21.98 -17.57 -0.92
CA PRO A 56 -22.92 -17.85 0.16
C PRO A 56 -22.23 -17.81 1.56
N HIS A 57 -22.98 -17.49 2.60
CA HIS A 57 -22.60 -17.45 4.02
C HIS A 57 -21.59 -16.36 4.37
N MET A 58 -20.42 -16.37 3.79
CA MET A 58 -19.39 -15.33 3.93
C MET A 58 -19.05 -14.81 2.55
N ASP A 59 -19.56 -13.65 2.23
CA ASP A 59 -19.28 -12.98 0.97
C ASP A 59 -17.82 -12.45 0.88
N GLY A 60 -17.39 -12.09 -0.31
CA GLY A 60 -16.01 -11.62 -0.52
C GLY A 60 -15.68 -10.35 0.23
N VAL A 61 -16.66 -9.48 0.48
CA VAL A 61 -16.47 -8.21 1.20
C VAL A 61 -16.21 -8.47 2.69
N MET A 62 -16.99 -9.38 3.29
CA MET A 62 -16.78 -9.82 4.68
C MET A 62 -15.44 -10.55 4.82
N LEU A 63 -15.10 -11.42 3.87
CA LEU A 63 -13.81 -12.11 3.82
C LEU A 63 -12.65 -11.12 3.75
N CYS A 64 -12.73 -10.11 2.90
CA CYS A 64 -11.72 -9.05 2.79
C CYS A 64 -11.50 -8.34 4.12
N ARG A 65 -12.57 -7.87 4.76
CA ARG A 65 -12.49 -7.22 6.08
C ARG A 65 -11.80 -8.13 7.11
N THR A 66 -12.12 -9.43 7.10
CA THR A 66 -11.50 -10.39 8.02
C THR A 66 -10.02 -10.61 7.71
N ILE A 67 -9.64 -10.74 6.43
CA ILE A 67 -8.23 -10.85 6.01
C ILE A 67 -7.43 -9.63 6.48
N ARG A 68 -7.99 -8.43 6.40
CA ARG A 68 -7.34 -7.18 6.85
C ARG A 68 -7.04 -7.14 8.35
N THR A 69 -7.69 -7.98 9.15
CA THR A 69 -7.40 -8.10 10.59
C THR A 69 -6.31 -9.12 10.92
N ILE A 70 -5.88 -9.94 9.95
CA ILE A 70 -4.89 -11.00 10.18
C ILE A 70 -3.48 -10.39 10.11
N PRO A 71 -2.65 -10.53 11.17
CA PRO A 71 -1.26 -10.05 11.14
C PRO A 71 -0.46 -10.64 9.97
N GLY A 72 0.16 -9.75 9.19
CA GLY A 72 0.94 -10.12 8.00
C GLY A 72 0.13 -10.25 6.71
N LEU A 73 -1.21 -10.05 6.75
CA LEU A 73 -2.09 -10.00 5.57
C LEU A 73 -2.82 -8.66 5.43
N THR A 74 -2.55 -7.72 6.32
CA THR A 74 -3.16 -6.37 6.33
C THR A 74 -3.00 -5.65 5.00
N ASP A 75 -1.84 -5.80 4.37
CA ASP A 75 -1.45 -5.08 3.15
C ASP A 75 -1.40 -5.98 1.91
N VAL A 76 -1.85 -7.25 2.02
CA VAL A 76 -1.90 -8.16 0.87
C VAL A 76 -2.86 -7.62 -0.18
N PRO A 77 -2.47 -7.51 -1.46
CA PRO A 77 -3.39 -7.04 -2.50
C PRO A 77 -4.62 -7.93 -2.64
N ILE A 78 -5.80 -7.30 -2.71
CA ILE A 78 -7.08 -8.00 -2.90
C ILE A 78 -7.77 -7.47 -4.15
N ILE A 79 -8.04 -8.36 -5.11
CA ILE A 79 -8.80 -8.08 -6.32
C ILE A 79 -10.15 -8.78 -6.19
N PHE A 80 -11.23 -8.02 -6.30
CA PHE A 80 -12.57 -8.61 -6.31
C PHE A 80 -13.00 -9.07 -7.71
N LEU A 81 -13.65 -10.23 -7.78
CA LEU A 81 -14.47 -10.62 -8.92
C LEU A 81 -15.93 -10.30 -8.58
N THR A 82 -16.63 -9.55 -9.42
CA THR A 82 -17.99 -9.12 -9.14
C THR A 82 -18.91 -9.34 -10.33
N ALA A 83 -20.09 -9.88 -10.09
CA ALA A 83 -21.15 -9.97 -11.09
C ALA A 83 -21.94 -8.65 -11.16
N HIS A 84 -22.69 -8.43 -12.26
CA HIS A 84 -23.52 -7.22 -12.46
C HIS A 84 -24.65 -7.05 -11.41
N ASN A 85 -25.04 -8.13 -10.74
CA ASN A 85 -26.22 -8.19 -9.85
C ASN A 85 -25.83 -8.42 -8.37
N THR A 86 -24.63 -8.01 -7.94
CA THR A 86 -24.25 -8.11 -6.53
C THR A 86 -24.92 -6.99 -5.71
N THR A 87 -25.30 -7.31 -4.48
CA THR A 87 -25.90 -6.36 -3.51
C THR A 87 -24.90 -5.26 -3.12
N TYR A 88 -23.61 -5.51 -3.32
CA TYR A 88 -22.53 -4.58 -3.03
C TYR A 88 -22.14 -3.78 -4.26
N THR A 89 -21.93 -2.50 -4.08
CA THR A 89 -21.36 -1.61 -5.09
C THR A 89 -19.84 -1.79 -5.14
N VAL A 90 -19.22 -1.33 -6.23
CA VAL A 90 -17.75 -1.26 -6.31
C VAL A 90 -17.17 -0.41 -5.18
N ALA A 91 -17.88 0.64 -4.76
CA ALA A 91 -17.47 1.48 -3.63
C ALA A 91 -17.40 0.68 -2.33
N ASP A 92 -18.42 -0.13 -2.02
CA ASP A 92 -18.44 -0.97 -0.81
C ASP A 92 -17.25 -1.95 -0.76
N ALA A 93 -16.90 -2.52 -1.91
CA ALA A 93 -15.77 -3.45 -2.03
C ALA A 93 -14.41 -2.74 -1.78
N LEU A 94 -14.24 -1.53 -2.30
CA LEU A 94 -13.03 -0.74 -2.08
C LEU A 94 -12.95 -0.20 -0.64
N GLU A 95 -14.08 0.24 -0.05
CA GLU A 95 -14.15 0.67 1.34
C GLU A 95 -13.89 -0.46 2.34
N ALA A 96 -14.16 -1.70 1.96
CA ALA A 96 -13.81 -2.88 2.75
C ALA A 96 -12.29 -3.17 2.78
N GLY A 97 -11.50 -2.43 1.99
CA GLY A 97 -10.06 -2.60 1.89
C GLY A 97 -9.60 -3.38 0.67
N GLY A 98 -10.45 -3.53 -0.35
CA GLY A 98 -10.06 -4.06 -1.66
C GLY A 98 -9.20 -3.07 -2.45
N ASP A 99 -8.27 -3.58 -3.23
CA ASP A 99 -7.34 -2.76 -4.01
C ASP A 99 -7.78 -2.58 -5.47
N ASP A 100 -8.57 -3.52 -5.98
CA ASP A 100 -9.07 -3.50 -7.37
C ASP A 100 -10.31 -4.40 -7.51
N TYR A 101 -10.97 -4.30 -8.66
CA TYR A 101 -12.08 -5.19 -9.01
C TYR A 101 -12.08 -5.53 -10.49
N VAL A 102 -12.66 -6.69 -10.82
CA VAL A 102 -12.89 -7.16 -12.19
C VAL A 102 -14.33 -7.67 -12.31
N ARG A 103 -15.04 -7.19 -13.30
CA ARG A 103 -16.44 -7.58 -13.53
C ARG A 103 -16.53 -8.89 -14.31
N LYS A 104 -17.39 -9.80 -13.84
CA LYS A 104 -17.78 -11.01 -14.56
C LYS A 104 -18.83 -10.68 -15.63
N PRO A 105 -18.72 -11.20 -16.87
CA PRO A 105 -17.62 -12.01 -17.42
C PRO A 105 -16.39 -11.16 -17.74
N PHE A 106 -15.20 -11.68 -17.50
CA PHE A 106 -13.94 -10.95 -17.65
C PHE A 106 -13.00 -11.64 -18.67
N ALA A 107 -12.15 -10.83 -19.27
CA ALA A 107 -11.07 -11.33 -20.11
C ALA A 107 -9.90 -11.81 -19.25
N MET A 108 -9.38 -13.02 -19.50
CA MET A 108 -8.23 -13.57 -18.79
C MET A 108 -7.01 -12.66 -18.81
N ARG A 109 -6.75 -12.01 -19.95
CA ARG A 109 -5.65 -11.05 -20.11
C ARG A 109 -5.80 -9.84 -19.20
N GLU A 110 -7.03 -9.40 -18.92
CA GLU A 110 -7.29 -8.28 -17.99
C GLU A 110 -6.94 -8.68 -16.57
N LEU A 111 -7.45 -9.83 -16.09
CA LEU A 111 -7.17 -10.32 -14.75
C LEU A 111 -5.65 -10.51 -14.54
N ALA A 112 -4.97 -11.18 -15.48
CA ALA A 112 -3.53 -11.39 -15.44
C ALA A 112 -2.75 -10.07 -15.36
N ALA A 113 -3.14 -9.06 -16.15
CA ALA A 113 -2.48 -7.75 -16.15
C ALA A 113 -2.62 -7.03 -14.80
N ARG A 114 -3.80 -7.11 -14.17
CA ARG A 114 -4.06 -6.53 -12.85
C ARG A 114 -3.26 -7.25 -11.76
N VAL A 115 -3.27 -8.58 -11.74
CA VAL A 115 -2.47 -9.39 -10.81
C VAL A 115 -0.98 -9.01 -10.91
N ARG A 116 -0.40 -8.98 -12.12
CA ARG A 116 0.99 -8.54 -12.31
C ARG A 116 1.25 -7.12 -11.80
N ALA A 117 0.31 -6.21 -12.02
CA ALA A 117 0.45 -4.82 -11.57
C ALA A 117 0.46 -4.70 -10.04
N HIS A 118 -0.44 -5.42 -9.36
CA HIS A 118 -0.53 -5.41 -7.90
C HIS A 118 0.66 -6.10 -7.24
N LEU A 119 1.08 -7.28 -7.72
CA LEU A 119 2.29 -7.96 -7.22
C LEU A 119 3.55 -7.11 -7.40
N ARG A 120 3.70 -6.41 -8.53
CA ARG A 120 4.82 -5.49 -8.74
C ARG A 120 4.81 -4.34 -7.73
N ARG A 121 3.64 -3.76 -7.43
CA ARG A 121 3.49 -2.69 -6.42
C ARG A 121 3.80 -3.20 -5.02
N ALA A 122 3.27 -4.38 -4.64
CA ALA A 122 3.54 -5.01 -3.35
C ALA A 122 5.05 -5.24 -3.17
N LYS A 123 5.73 -5.82 -4.16
CA LYS A 123 7.20 -6.00 -4.12
C LYS A 123 7.96 -4.67 -4.00
N GLN A 124 7.51 -3.62 -4.68
CA GLN A 124 8.13 -2.30 -4.56
C GLN A 124 7.95 -1.73 -3.15
N ASN A 125 6.79 -1.95 -2.52
CA ASN A 125 6.53 -1.52 -1.15
C ASN A 125 7.37 -2.32 -0.14
N ASP A 126 7.53 -3.63 -0.31
CA ASP A 126 8.39 -4.46 0.54
C ASP A 126 9.87 -4.06 0.47
N MET A 127 10.29 -3.53 -0.66
CA MET A 127 11.66 -3.01 -0.84
C MET A 127 11.83 -1.57 -0.36
N MET A 128 10.75 -0.88 0.00
CA MET A 128 10.85 0.48 0.54
C MET A 128 11.36 0.44 1.98
N PRO A 129 12.24 1.39 2.35
CA PRO A 129 12.67 1.52 3.74
C PRO A 129 11.48 1.79 4.65
N ILE A 130 11.48 1.17 5.83
CA ILE A 130 10.46 1.38 6.86
C ILE A 130 10.86 2.61 7.66
N LEU A 131 10.04 3.65 7.59
CA LEU A 131 10.20 4.88 8.35
C LEU A 131 9.15 4.94 9.47
N GLN A 132 9.59 4.72 10.71
CA GLN A 132 8.74 4.78 11.87
C GLN A 132 8.90 6.12 12.57
N ILE A 133 7.80 6.80 12.83
CA ILE A 133 7.76 8.13 13.48
C ILE A 133 6.96 8.00 14.77
N MET A 134 7.61 8.24 15.89
CA MET A 134 7.00 8.23 17.23
C MET A 134 6.64 9.65 17.64
N SER A 135 5.38 10.04 17.44
CA SER A 135 4.93 11.43 17.65
C SER A 135 5.06 11.89 19.10
N LYS A 136 4.88 10.99 20.08
CA LYS A 136 4.94 11.32 21.50
C LYS A 136 6.36 11.56 22.01
N THR A 137 7.35 10.85 21.47
CA THR A 137 8.75 10.93 21.91
C THR A 137 9.65 11.71 20.97
N TYR A 138 9.11 12.16 19.82
CA TYR A 138 9.84 12.87 18.76
C TYR A 138 11.01 12.07 18.19
N GLN A 139 10.89 10.73 18.19
CA GLN A 139 11.90 9.82 17.67
C GLN A 139 11.52 9.34 16.27
N VAL A 140 12.54 9.11 15.48
CA VAL A 140 12.40 8.57 14.12
C VAL A 140 13.34 7.38 13.97
N PHE A 141 12.82 6.29 13.40
CA PHE A 141 13.60 5.10 13.10
C PHE A 141 13.50 4.78 11.60
N LEU A 142 14.63 4.49 10.99
CA LEU A 142 14.73 3.98 9.63
C LEU A 142 15.23 2.55 9.69
N ASN A 143 14.43 1.56 9.26
CA ASN A 143 14.77 0.15 9.35
C ASN A 143 15.31 -0.23 10.74
N GLN A 144 14.62 0.18 11.81
CA GLN A 144 14.98 0.00 13.23
C GLN A 144 16.20 0.80 13.73
N ARG A 145 16.91 1.53 12.88
CA ARG A 145 17.99 2.44 13.30
C ARG A 145 17.41 3.80 13.68
N GLU A 146 17.68 4.25 14.89
CA GLU A 146 17.27 5.60 15.33
C GLU A 146 18.03 6.67 14.53
N ILE A 147 17.28 7.69 14.10
CA ILE A 147 17.78 8.83 13.34
C ILE A 147 17.68 10.08 14.23
N PRO A 148 18.80 10.63 14.69
CA PRO A 148 18.79 11.81 15.57
C PRO A 148 18.41 13.06 14.77
N LEU A 149 17.18 13.54 14.93
CA LEU A 149 16.68 14.76 14.31
C LEU A 149 16.58 15.88 15.35
N THR A 150 16.81 17.11 14.92
CA THR A 150 16.41 18.29 15.69
C THR A 150 14.89 18.42 15.65
N ARG A 151 14.32 19.22 16.57
CA ARG A 151 12.87 19.40 16.65
C ARG A 151 12.27 19.82 15.30
N ILE A 152 12.83 20.81 14.66
CA ILE A 152 12.32 21.32 13.38
C ILE A 152 12.50 20.31 12.22
N GLU A 153 13.57 19.52 12.25
CA GLU A 153 13.76 18.43 11.26
C GLU A 153 12.73 17.32 11.47
N PHE A 154 12.39 17.01 12.72
CA PHE A 154 11.33 16.08 13.07
C PHE A 154 9.98 16.59 12.56
N ASP A 155 9.62 17.84 12.90
CA ASP A 155 8.34 18.45 12.52
C ASP A 155 8.17 18.48 10.99
N LEU A 156 9.25 18.83 10.25
CA LEU A 156 9.28 18.79 8.79
C LEU A 156 9.05 17.36 8.25
N LEU A 157 9.80 16.38 8.76
CA LEU A 157 9.68 15.00 8.31
C LEU A 157 8.30 14.42 8.67
N HIS A 158 7.83 14.64 9.89
CA HIS A 158 6.51 14.21 10.35
C HIS A 158 5.41 14.77 9.46
N HIS A 159 5.48 16.07 9.12
CA HIS A 159 4.50 16.70 8.24
C HIS A 159 4.47 16.07 6.84
N ILE A 160 5.62 15.87 6.20
CA ILE A 160 5.69 15.26 4.87
C ILE A 160 5.23 13.78 4.92
N CYS A 161 5.46 13.09 6.04
CA CYS A 161 5.06 11.70 6.25
C CYS A 161 3.57 11.53 6.60
N SER A 162 2.86 12.57 7.01
CA SER A 162 1.43 12.49 7.35
C SER A 162 0.54 12.09 6.18
N SER A 163 1.01 12.30 4.95
CA SER A 163 0.35 11.83 3.72
C SER A 163 1.40 11.28 2.75
N PRO A 164 1.82 10.02 2.90
CA PRO A 164 2.86 9.43 2.07
C PRO A 164 2.52 9.51 0.57
N GLY A 165 3.50 9.91 -0.24
CA GLY A 165 3.33 10.10 -1.68
C GLY A 165 2.70 11.43 -2.11
N LYS A 166 2.14 12.23 -1.18
CA LYS A 166 1.73 13.61 -1.47
C LYS A 166 2.98 14.48 -1.67
N TRP A 167 2.91 15.35 -2.66
CA TRP A 167 3.93 16.36 -2.92
C TRP A 167 3.56 17.65 -2.20
N TYR A 168 4.51 18.20 -1.46
CA TYR A 168 4.38 19.45 -0.75
C TYR A 168 5.30 20.49 -1.37
N THR A 169 4.74 21.60 -1.77
CA THR A 169 5.52 22.75 -2.27
C THR A 169 6.34 23.37 -1.14
N THR A 170 7.38 24.10 -1.49
CA THR A 170 8.19 24.83 -0.49
C THR A 170 7.34 25.83 0.31
N GLN A 171 6.36 26.45 -0.35
CA GLN A 171 5.49 27.42 0.29
C GLN A 171 4.55 26.73 1.29
N GLU A 172 3.91 25.60 0.94
CA GLU A 172 3.11 24.82 1.87
C GLU A 172 3.92 24.39 3.10
N LEU A 173 5.17 23.99 2.91
CA LEU A 173 6.03 23.60 4.04
C LEU A 173 6.37 24.78 4.93
N LEU A 174 6.65 25.97 4.37
CA LEU A 174 6.87 27.19 5.17
C LEU A 174 5.64 27.53 6.02
N GLU A 175 4.47 27.42 5.47
CA GLU A 175 3.21 27.71 6.18
C GLU A 175 2.89 26.66 7.26
N GLN A 176 3.02 25.37 6.92
CA GLN A 176 2.55 24.29 7.77
C GLN A 176 3.55 23.85 8.85
N VAL A 177 4.85 24.04 8.62
CA VAL A 177 5.92 23.60 9.54
C VAL A 177 6.54 24.76 10.29
N TRP A 178 6.68 25.93 9.64
CA TRP A 178 7.27 27.14 10.26
C TRP A 178 6.22 28.21 10.61
N GLU A 179 4.94 27.96 10.29
CA GLU A 179 3.83 28.88 10.57
C GLU A 179 4.02 30.28 9.94
N TYR A 180 4.76 30.36 8.83
CA TYR A 180 4.91 31.62 8.12
C TYR A 180 3.61 32.01 7.40
N PRO A 181 3.26 33.30 7.39
CA PRO A 181 2.11 33.77 6.60
C PRO A 181 2.27 33.44 5.13
N ASN A 182 1.17 33.26 4.43
CA ASN A 182 1.16 32.92 3.00
C ASN A 182 1.99 33.93 2.18
N GLY A 183 2.87 33.41 1.33
CA GLY A 183 3.78 34.20 0.49
C GLY A 183 5.00 34.78 1.22
N VAL A 184 5.17 34.50 2.51
CA VAL A 184 6.31 34.95 3.32
C VAL A 184 7.27 33.78 3.55
N GLY A 185 8.56 34.09 3.66
CA GLY A 185 9.61 33.13 4.01
C GLY A 185 10.56 32.83 2.82
N ASP A 186 11.75 32.36 3.20
CA ASP A 186 12.77 32.01 2.22
C ASP A 186 12.75 30.51 1.90
N ALA A 187 12.57 30.18 0.65
CA ALA A 187 12.66 28.81 0.14
C ALA A 187 14.01 28.13 0.46
N ALA A 188 15.07 28.90 0.71
CA ALA A 188 16.36 28.38 1.15
C ALA A 188 16.29 27.70 2.51
N LEU A 189 15.41 28.17 3.41
CA LEU A 189 15.20 27.57 4.72
C LEU A 189 14.75 26.11 4.58
N VAL A 190 13.69 25.86 3.82
CA VAL A 190 13.19 24.51 3.57
C VAL A 190 14.26 23.65 2.91
N ARG A 191 14.93 24.16 1.87
CA ARG A 191 16.00 23.41 1.17
C ARG A 191 17.12 22.99 2.11
N ASN A 192 17.53 23.85 3.02
CA ASN A 192 18.57 23.54 4.00
C ASN A 192 18.14 22.46 4.98
N HIS A 193 16.92 22.53 5.52
CA HIS A 193 16.41 21.49 6.42
C HIS A 193 16.19 20.16 5.71
N ILE A 194 15.66 20.15 4.50
CA ILE A 194 15.57 18.93 3.66
C ILE A 194 16.96 18.33 3.45
N ARG A 195 17.96 19.13 3.12
CA ARG A 195 19.34 18.67 2.96
C ARG A 195 19.88 18.04 4.24
N ASN A 196 19.62 18.64 5.39
CA ASN A 196 20.06 18.12 6.69
C ASN A 196 19.37 16.79 7.02
N VAL A 197 18.05 16.71 6.81
CA VAL A 197 17.31 15.45 7.01
C VAL A 197 17.80 14.37 6.08
N ARG A 198 18.04 14.67 4.79
CA ARG A 198 18.62 13.72 3.84
C ARG A 198 19.98 13.18 4.27
N ARG A 199 20.87 14.05 4.80
CA ARG A 199 22.18 13.61 5.31
C ARG A 199 22.09 12.58 6.43
N LYS A 200 20.98 12.55 7.15
CA LYS A 200 20.74 11.64 8.27
C LYS A 200 19.98 10.38 7.85
N LEU A 201 19.08 10.51 6.89
CA LEU A 201 18.18 9.44 6.44
C LEU A 201 18.71 8.65 5.25
N GLU A 202 19.28 9.32 4.25
CA GLU A 202 19.65 8.70 2.98
C GLU A 202 21.02 8.03 3.05
N GLU A 203 21.19 6.93 2.36
CA GLU A 203 22.53 6.34 2.14
C GLU A 203 23.41 7.26 1.27
N ASN A 204 22.80 7.89 0.27
CA ASN A 204 23.43 8.90 -0.57
C ASN A 204 22.55 10.16 -0.66
N PRO A 205 22.87 11.23 0.09
CA PRO A 205 22.09 12.46 0.10
C PRO A 205 21.97 13.18 -1.25
N ASP A 206 22.92 12.94 -2.16
CA ASP A 206 22.92 13.54 -3.51
C ASP A 206 22.04 12.76 -4.50
N LYS A 207 21.70 11.51 -4.17
CA LYS A 207 20.75 10.66 -4.90
C LYS A 207 19.66 10.16 -3.96
N PRO A 208 18.81 11.06 -3.44
CA PRO A 208 17.86 10.71 -2.40
C PRO A 208 16.78 9.77 -2.93
N THR A 209 16.49 8.72 -2.15
CA THR A 209 15.49 7.70 -2.44
C THR A 209 14.27 7.82 -1.54
N ILE A 210 14.44 8.33 -0.32
CA ILE A 210 13.38 8.46 0.69
C ILE A 210 12.67 9.80 0.57
N ILE A 211 13.42 10.93 0.67
CA ILE A 211 12.84 12.26 0.48
C ILE A 211 13.13 12.72 -0.94
N GLN A 212 12.15 12.56 -1.82
CA GLN A 212 12.26 12.96 -3.21
C GLN A 212 11.97 14.43 -3.40
N SER A 213 12.57 15.02 -4.44
CA SER A 213 12.26 16.38 -4.90
C SER A 213 11.91 16.36 -6.38
N ARG A 214 10.94 17.16 -6.77
CA ARG A 214 10.55 17.34 -8.17
C ARG A 214 10.34 18.82 -8.47
N HIS A 215 10.95 19.28 -9.55
CA HIS A 215 10.79 20.67 -9.98
C HIS A 215 9.30 21.03 -10.15
N GLY A 216 8.88 22.17 -9.61
CA GLY A 216 7.50 22.63 -9.65
C GLY A 216 6.51 21.90 -8.74
N ARG A 217 6.89 20.77 -8.10
CA ARG A 217 6.03 20.02 -7.20
C ARG A 217 6.49 20.03 -5.74
N GLY A 218 7.78 20.30 -5.47
CA GLY A 218 8.34 20.33 -4.13
C GLY A 218 8.89 18.98 -3.68
N TYR A 219 8.49 18.52 -2.49
CA TYR A 219 9.04 17.36 -1.79
C TYR A 219 7.97 16.33 -1.44
N ALA A 220 8.35 15.06 -1.47
CA ALA A 220 7.50 13.94 -1.05
C ALA A 220 8.35 12.85 -0.39
N VAL A 221 7.75 12.05 0.51
CA VAL A 221 8.38 10.88 1.08
C VAL A 221 7.97 9.63 0.29
N ARG A 222 8.97 8.79 0.00
CA ARG A 222 8.83 7.46 -0.59
C ARG A 222 9.43 6.43 0.37
N ALA A 223 8.64 6.02 1.34
CA ALA A 223 8.98 5.02 2.33
C ALA A 223 7.69 4.34 2.82
N ASN A 224 7.84 3.18 3.46
CA ASN A 224 6.74 2.57 4.20
C ASN A 224 6.65 3.28 5.57
N VAL A 225 5.72 4.24 5.67
CA VAL A 225 5.62 5.12 6.84
C VAL A 225 4.67 4.52 7.89
N ARG A 226 5.13 4.51 9.14
CA ARG A 226 4.34 4.13 10.33
C ARG A 226 4.42 5.27 11.34
N ILE A 227 3.30 5.91 11.65
CA ILE A 227 3.20 6.98 12.67
C ILE A 227 2.46 6.43 13.88
N THR A 228 3.06 6.58 15.09
CA THR A 228 2.52 6.08 16.37
C THR A 228 2.58 7.16 17.46
#